data_f340ba530d85290eb04169d4e229127e
#
_entry.id   f340ba530d85290eb04169d4e229127e
#
_cell.length_a   1.000
_cell.length_b   1.000
_cell.length_c   1.000
_cell.angle_alpha   90.00
_cell.angle_beta   90.00
_cell.angle_gamma   90.00
#
_symmetry.space_group_name_H-M   'P 1'
#
loop_
_entity.id
_entity.type
_entity.pdbx_description
1 polymer ?
#
loop_
_entity_poly.entity_id
_entity_poly.type
_entity_poly.pdbx_seq_one_letter_code
_entity_poly.pdbx_strand_id
1 'polypeptide(L)'
;MLAPHDGHSWATRLFSKNAMALDDQDRKRIIQTIRTYIAKERISREEFAARTKLGKSTVDKLVIGIFSDRTVLQIESMLNLKLTDGSSGPLEIAGDDFGKYTRDDTRDYVGKYVFARPAFRDETVIHAFAMEVLWDASAPALLVREIARNKREGLQFGKIYIPRASAHIFILSNEDGWLKNVILSRIDVYKRMKGVMLTMGNAFANVYAPVALPVIMNKYDAIDDKMIGEIKPGGKMYRDYSEDLAAVEQRQYAKWIGIKPPK
;
A
#
# COMPACT_ATOMS: atom_id res chain seq x y z
N MET A 1 -15.69 37.90 -10.69
CA MET A 1 -15.27 37.49 -9.34
C MET A 1 -15.91 36.15 -9.04
N LEU A 2 -15.19 35.03 -9.24
CA LEU A 2 -15.64 33.67 -8.95
C LEU A 2 -14.91 33.23 -7.69
N ALA A 3 -15.66 32.74 -6.70
CA ALA A 3 -15.16 32.29 -5.42
C ALA A 3 -14.37 30.98 -5.59
N PRO A 4 -13.37 30.70 -4.73
CA PRO A 4 -12.59 29.47 -4.80
C PRO A 4 -13.44 28.27 -4.36
N HIS A 5 -13.52 27.25 -5.19
CA HIS A 5 -14.06 25.93 -4.83
C HIS A 5 -13.10 25.26 -3.86
N ASP A 6 -13.59 24.98 -2.65
CA ASP A 6 -12.94 24.13 -1.66
C ASP A 6 -12.87 22.70 -2.20
N GLY A 7 -11.76 22.37 -2.81
CA GLY A 7 -11.43 21.04 -3.32
C GLY A 7 -11.09 20.07 -2.18
N HIS A 8 -12.09 19.62 -1.42
CA HIS A 8 -11.91 18.44 -0.57
C HIS A 8 -11.90 17.19 -1.47
N SER A 9 -10.69 16.72 -1.74
CA SER A 9 -10.39 15.52 -2.51
C SER A 9 -11.25 14.33 -2.05
N TRP A 10 -12.03 13.74 -2.98
CA TRP A 10 -12.74 12.47 -2.79
C TRP A 10 -11.80 11.34 -2.35
N ALA A 11 -10.53 11.40 -2.72
CA ALA A 11 -9.48 10.51 -2.24
C ALA A 11 -9.33 10.57 -0.72
N THR A 12 -9.45 11.75 -0.10
CA THR A 12 -9.39 11.91 1.36
C THR A 12 -10.59 11.26 2.06
N ARG A 13 -11.76 11.17 1.41
CA ARG A 13 -12.96 10.50 1.98
C ARG A 13 -12.93 8.99 1.86
N LEU A 14 -12.31 8.42 0.84
CA LEU A 14 -12.14 6.97 0.71
C LEU A 14 -11.11 6.41 1.71
N PHE A 15 -10.16 7.24 2.14
CA PHE A 15 -9.08 6.82 3.04
C PHE A 15 -9.29 7.20 4.51
N SER A 16 -10.32 8.00 4.87
CA SER A 16 -10.50 8.48 6.24
C SER A 16 -11.52 7.70 7.09
N LYS A 17 -12.13 6.61 6.58
CA LYS A 17 -13.21 5.90 7.29
C LYS A 17 -12.86 4.54 7.88
N ASN A 18 -11.65 4.03 7.76
CA ASN A 18 -11.24 2.76 8.38
C ASN A 18 -10.06 2.95 9.34
N ALA A 19 -10.23 3.78 10.36
CA ALA A 19 -9.42 3.68 11.56
C ALA A 19 -10.03 2.57 12.44
N MET A 20 -9.31 1.45 12.58
CA MET A 20 -9.52 0.40 13.58
C MET A 20 -10.95 -0.19 13.68
N ALA A 21 -11.37 -0.97 12.71
CA ALA A 21 -12.45 -1.92 12.99
C ALA A 21 -11.84 -3.10 13.75
N LEU A 22 -11.95 -3.10 15.08
CA LEU A 22 -11.59 -4.25 15.93
C LEU A 22 -12.36 -5.48 15.44
N ASP A 23 -11.65 -6.55 15.11
CA ASP A 23 -12.27 -7.80 14.73
C ASP A 23 -12.97 -8.48 15.92
N ASP A 24 -13.75 -9.53 15.69
CA ASP A 24 -14.49 -10.23 16.74
C ASP A 24 -13.55 -10.90 17.76
N GLN A 25 -12.35 -11.29 17.36
CA GLN A 25 -11.36 -11.90 18.23
C GLN A 25 -10.72 -10.84 19.14
N ASP A 26 -10.39 -9.69 18.61
CA ASP A 26 -9.89 -8.55 19.37
C ASP A 26 -10.94 -8.06 20.37
N ARG A 27 -12.21 -7.96 19.95
CA ARG A 27 -13.31 -7.61 20.85
C ARG A 27 -13.45 -8.57 22.03
N LYS A 28 -13.40 -9.88 21.78
CA LYS A 28 -13.46 -10.90 22.83
C LYS A 28 -12.28 -10.78 23.81
N ARG A 29 -11.08 -10.54 23.28
CA ARG A 29 -9.86 -10.37 24.09
C ARG A 29 -9.94 -9.12 24.97
N ILE A 30 -10.33 -7.98 24.41
CA ILE A 30 -10.51 -6.73 25.15
C ILE A 30 -11.51 -6.92 26.29
N ILE A 31 -12.68 -7.53 26.03
CA ILE A 31 -13.68 -7.83 27.04
C ILE A 31 -13.09 -8.68 28.16
N GLN A 32 -12.38 -9.73 27.82
CA GLN A 32 -11.77 -10.62 28.81
C GLN A 32 -10.72 -9.89 29.65
N THR A 33 -9.89 -9.05 29.04
CA THR A 33 -8.88 -8.25 29.75
C THR A 33 -9.52 -7.27 30.73
N ILE A 34 -10.60 -6.58 30.33
CA ILE A 34 -11.34 -5.65 31.19
C ILE A 34 -12.03 -6.39 32.34
N ARG A 35 -12.67 -7.52 32.07
CA ARG A 35 -13.28 -8.34 33.14
C ARG A 35 -12.24 -8.82 34.14
N THR A 36 -11.09 -9.28 33.65
CA THR A 36 -9.97 -9.70 34.51
C THR A 36 -9.43 -8.53 35.34
N TYR A 37 -9.29 -7.34 34.74
CA TYR A 37 -8.89 -6.13 35.47
C TYR A 37 -9.86 -5.79 36.58
N ILE A 38 -11.17 -5.68 36.29
CA ILE A 38 -12.20 -5.41 37.29
C ILE A 38 -12.16 -6.40 38.44
N ALA A 39 -12.03 -7.70 38.12
CA ALA A 39 -11.97 -8.77 39.11
C ALA A 39 -10.67 -8.71 39.96
N LYS A 40 -9.52 -8.45 39.33
CA LYS A 40 -8.21 -8.35 40.00
C LYS A 40 -8.15 -7.16 40.94
N GLU A 41 -8.64 -6.02 40.49
CA GLU A 41 -8.69 -4.79 41.28
C GLU A 41 -9.83 -4.80 42.31
N ARG A 42 -10.73 -5.79 42.25
CA ARG A 42 -11.91 -5.91 43.12
C ARG A 42 -12.80 -4.67 43.14
N ILE A 43 -12.95 -4.03 41.99
CA ILE A 43 -13.77 -2.81 41.82
C ILE A 43 -15.13 -3.11 41.19
N SER A 44 -16.12 -2.26 41.47
CA SER A 44 -17.41 -2.32 40.82
C SER A 44 -17.37 -1.74 39.40
N ARG A 45 -18.41 -1.99 38.59
CA ARG A 45 -18.54 -1.36 37.28
C ARG A 45 -18.70 0.16 37.36
N GLU A 46 -19.35 0.66 38.42
CA GLU A 46 -19.47 2.06 38.72
C GLU A 46 -18.11 2.70 39.02
N GLU A 47 -17.30 2.04 39.79
CA GLU A 47 -15.94 2.48 40.10
C GLU A 47 -15.02 2.43 38.87
N PHE A 48 -15.15 1.39 38.03
CA PHE A 48 -14.48 1.32 36.75
C PHE A 48 -14.91 2.47 35.83
N ALA A 49 -16.21 2.79 35.77
CA ALA A 49 -16.72 3.92 35.02
C ALA A 49 -16.13 5.25 35.50
N ALA A 50 -16.03 5.45 36.81
CA ALA A 50 -15.42 6.64 37.40
C ALA A 50 -13.93 6.75 37.05
N ARG A 51 -13.15 5.66 37.20
CA ARG A 51 -11.71 5.62 36.86
C ARG A 51 -11.42 5.89 35.40
N THR A 52 -12.29 5.42 34.51
CA THR A 52 -12.13 5.58 33.07
C THR A 52 -12.83 6.82 32.51
N LYS A 53 -13.53 7.57 33.33
CA LYS A 53 -14.40 8.72 32.95
C LYS A 53 -15.42 8.35 31.86
N LEU A 54 -15.89 7.11 31.89
CA LEU A 54 -16.96 6.60 31.02
C LEU A 54 -18.32 6.67 31.74
N GLY A 55 -19.39 6.82 30.98
CA GLY A 55 -20.74 6.65 31.53
C GLY A 55 -21.01 5.18 31.89
N LYS A 56 -21.82 4.94 32.95
CA LYS A 56 -22.20 3.58 33.38
C LYS A 56 -22.77 2.74 32.21
N SER A 57 -23.68 3.31 31.41
CA SER A 57 -24.27 2.63 30.26
C SER A 57 -23.23 2.23 29.18
N THR A 58 -22.14 3.02 29.07
CA THR A 58 -21.02 2.69 28.17
C THR A 58 -20.24 1.49 28.69
N VAL A 59 -20.01 1.41 30.01
CA VAL A 59 -19.34 0.26 30.64
C VAL A 59 -20.21 -0.99 30.54
N ASP A 60 -21.52 -0.90 30.72
CA ASP A 60 -22.41 -2.03 30.57
C ASP A 60 -22.42 -2.57 29.14
N LYS A 61 -22.42 -1.68 28.13
CA LYS A 61 -22.28 -2.07 26.72
C LYS A 61 -20.90 -2.68 26.43
N LEU A 62 -19.83 -2.12 27.00
CA LEU A 62 -18.47 -2.58 26.84
C LEU A 62 -18.29 -4.05 27.28
N VAL A 63 -18.82 -4.42 28.44
CA VAL A 63 -18.68 -5.80 28.98
C VAL A 63 -19.47 -6.86 28.19
N ILE A 64 -20.42 -6.44 27.35
CA ILE A 64 -21.15 -7.33 26.43
C ILE A 64 -20.63 -7.23 24.98
N GLY A 65 -19.56 -6.46 24.72
CA GLY A 65 -18.91 -6.39 23.41
C GLY A 65 -19.34 -5.24 22.52
N ILE A 66 -20.17 -4.33 23.00
CA ILE A 66 -20.64 -3.16 22.24
C ILE A 66 -19.83 -1.93 22.66
N PHE A 67 -18.80 -1.60 21.89
CA PHE A 67 -17.95 -0.44 22.15
C PHE A 67 -17.28 0.06 20.87
N SER A 68 -16.84 1.32 20.90
CA SER A 68 -16.07 1.95 19.84
C SER A 68 -14.58 1.95 20.17
N ASP A 69 -13.74 2.12 19.16
CA ASP A 69 -12.30 2.26 19.32
C ASP A 69 -11.93 3.42 20.23
N ARG A 70 -12.69 4.52 20.17
CA ARG A 70 -12.53 5.66 21.07
C ARG A 70 -12.70 5.26 22.55
N THR A 71 -13.62 4.34 22.84
CA THR A 71 -13.84 3.83 24.19
C THR A 71 -12.61 3.04 24.67
N VAL A 72 -12.02 2.23 23.80
CA VAL A 72 -10.79 1.45 24.10
C VAL A 72 -9.62 2.39 24.40
N LEU A 73 -9.36 3.34 23.50
CA LEU A 73 -8.29 4.34 23.67
C LEU A 73 -8.44 5.16 24.96
N GLN A 74 -9.68 5.51 25.33
CA GLN A 74 -9.93 6.22 26.58
C GLN A 74 -9.59 5.37 27.81
N ILE A 75 -9.95 4.08 27.82
CA ILE A 75 -9.62 3.16 28.90
C ILE A 75 -8.09 2.98 29.00
N GLU A 76 -7.42 2.73 27.90
CA GLU A 76 -5.97 2.60 27.84
C GLU A 76 -5.27 3.82 28.41
N SER A 77 -5.71 5.01 28.00
CA SER A 77 -5.15 6.28 28.48
C SER A 77 -5.38 6.53 29.98
N MET A 78 -6.57 6.17 30.49
CA MET A 78 -6.93 6.47 31.89
C MET A 78 -6.38 5.47 32.88
N LEU A 79 -6.26 4.18 32.50
CA LEU A 79 -5.83 3.11 33.40
C LEU A 79 -4.38 2.65 33.16
N ASN A 80 -3.69 3.27 32.20
CA ASN A 80 -2.39 2.82 31.72
C ASN A 80 -2.37 1.31 31.41
N LEU A 81 -3.52 0.79 30.91
CA LEU A 81 -3.70 -0.57 30.47
C LEU A 81 -3.47 -0.66 28.97
N LYS A 82 -2.81 -1.71 28.53
CA LYS A 82 -2.78 -2.10 27.11
C LYS A 82 -3.88 -3.13 26.88
N LEU A 83 -5.00 -2.70 26.31
CA LEU A 83 -6.13 -3.57 25.96
C LEU A 83 -5.96 -4.18 24.57
N THR A 84 -5.39 -3.42 23.68
CA THR A 84 -4.80 -3.88 22.46
C THR A 84 -3.41 -4.40 22.84
N ASP A 85 -3.10 -5.66 22.56
CA ASP A 85 -1.81 -6.26 22.91
C ASP A 85 -0.69 -5.27 22.60
N GLY A 86 0.31 -5.23 23.48
CA GLY A 86 1.49 -4.41 23.29
C GLY A 86 2.35 -4.73 22.06
N SER A 87 1.84 -5.57 21.15
CA SER A 87 2.19 -5.64 19.73
C SER A 87 1.54 -4.53 18.91
N SER A 88 0.68 -3.69 19.49
CA SER A 88 0.24 -2.46 18.83
C SER A 88 1.24 -1.31 19.00
N GLY A 89 2.44 -1.56 18.57
CA GLY A 89 3.06 -0.68 17.62
C GLY A 89 2.07 -0.46 16.47
N PRO A 90 2.25 0.56 15.63
CA PRO A 90 1.34 0.88 14.55
C PRO A 90 0.93 -0.40 13.83
N LEU A 91 -0.38 -0.62 13.62
CA LEU A 91 -0.97 -1.86 13.13
C LEU A 91 -0.06 -2.54 12.10
N GLU A 92 0.48 -3.70 12.49
CA GLU A 92 1.43 -4.43 11.64
C GLU A 92 0.74 -5.32 10.61
N ILE A 93 -0.59 -5.16 10.48
CA ILE A 93 -1.44 -5.92 9.55
C ILE A 93 -2.13 -4.96 8.62
N ALA A 94 -1.96 -5.14 7.33
CA ALA A 94 -2.67 -4.41 6.30
C ALA A 94 -4.18 -4.73 6.34
N GLY A 95 -5.01 -3.73 6.02
CA GLY A 95 -6.46 -3.89 5.96
C GLY A 95 -6.89 -4.99 4.98
N ASP A 96 -8.14 -5.44 5.13
CA ASP A 96 -8.76 -6.48 4.30
C ASP A 96 -8.65 -6.15 2.81
N ASP A 97 -8.90 -4.89 2.47
CA ASP A 97 -8.83 -4.37 1.10
C ASP A 97 -7.43 -4.52 0.47
N PHE A 98 -6.37 -4.60 1.29
CA PHE A 98 -4.99 -4.78 0.84
C PHE A 98 -4.54 -6.25 0.84
N GLY A 99 -5.32 -7.17 1.40
CA GLY A 99 -5.03 -8.61 1.45
C GLY A 99 -4.59 -9.14 2.80
N LYS A 100 -4.72 -8.36 3.88
CA LYS A 100 -4.41 -8.79 5.27
C LYS A 100 -3.00 -9.35 5.46
N TYR A 101 -2.03 -8.86 4.73
CA TYR A 101 -0.64 -9.24 4.94
C TYR A 101 -0.06 -8.54 6.17
N THR A 102 0.86 -9.19 6.87
CA THR A 102 1.57 -8.58 7.99
C THR A 102 2.80 -7.81 7.50
N ARG A 103 3.27 -6.86 8.32
CA ARG A 103 4.54 -6.18 8.07
C ARG A 103 5.70 -7.17 7.98
N ASP A 104 5.69 -8.20 8.82
CA ASP A 104 6.70 -9.24 8.84
C ASP A 104 6.73 -10.07 7.56
N ASP A 105 5.56 -10.49 7.05
CA ASP A 105 5.44 -11.25 5.81
C ASP A 105 5.95 -10.46 4.59
N THR A 106 6.03 -9.15 4.73
CA THR A 106 6.37 -8.23 3.62
C THR A 106 7.73 -7.56 3.77
N ARG A 107 8.57 -7.99 4.72
CA ARG A 107 9.92 -7.44 4.92
C ARG A 107 10.77 -7.45 3.66
N ASP A 108 10.65 -8.50 2.85
CA ASP A 108 11.39 -8.63 1.60
C ASP A 108 11.02 -7.58 0.57
N TYR A 109 9.81 -7.03 0.63
CA TYR A 109 9.37 -5.97 -0.27
C TYR A 109 9.90 -4.59 0.12
N VAL A 110 10.21 -4.34 1.39
CA VAL A 110 10.69 -3.03 1.85
C VAL A 110 12.10 -2.76 1.31
N GLY A 111 12.30 -1.59 0.72
CA GLY A 111 13.60 -1.15 0.22
C GLY A 111 13.53 -0.29 -1.03
N LYS A 112 14.69 -0.10 -1.67
CA LYS A 112 14.85 0.74 -2.87
C LYS A 112 14.78 -0.10 -4.13
N TYR A 113 14.13 0.44 -5.16
CA TYR A 113 13.90 -0.24 -6.43
C TYR A 113 14.17 0.67 -7.61
N VAL A 114 14.61 0.08 -8.70
CA VAL A 114 14.48 0.68 -10.02
C VAL A 114 13.24 0.10 -10.67
N PHE A 115 12.28 0.97 -10.98
CA PHE A 115 11.11 0.66 -11.79
C PHE A 115 11.42 1.09 -13.22
N ALA A 116 11.37 0.16 -14.18
CA ALA A 116 11.69 0.47 -15.56
C ALA A 116 10.61 -0.03 -16.53
N ARG A 117 10.41 0.73 -17.60
CA ARG A 117 9.46 0.47 -18.68
C ARG A 117 9.94 1.04 -20.00
N PRO A 118 9.44 0.59 -21.15
CA PRO A 118 9.64 1.27 -22.44
C PRO A 118 9.10 2.71 -22.38
N ALA A 119 9.71 3.61 -23.11
CA ALA A 119 9.17 4.96 -23.28
C ALA A 119 7.91 4.92 -24.15
N PHE A 120 6.98 5.85 -23.94
CA PHE A 120 5.70 5.84 -24.67
C PHE A 120 5.82 6.16 -26.17
N ARG A 121 6.82 6.94 -26.54
CA ARG A 121 7.01 7.42 -27.93
C ARG A 121 8.08 6.65 -28.69
N ASP A 122 9.04 6.10 -27.99
CA ASP A 122 10.17 5.39 -28.57
C ASP A 122 10.45 4.12 -27.74
N GLU A 123 9.91 3.01 -28.20
CA GLU A 123 10.04 1.71 -27.52
C GLU A 123 11.49 1.21 -27.43
N THR A 124 12.43 1.83 -28.17
CA THR A 124 13.85 1.52 -28.08
C THR A 124 14.52 2.20 -26.87
N VAL A 125 13.85 3.16 -26.25
CA VAL A 125 14.31 3.86 -25.03
C VAL A 125 13.60 3.28 -23.82
N ILE A 126 14.34 3.10 -22.74
CA ILE A 126 13.79 2.64 -21.45
C ILE A 126 13.77 3.83 -20.49
N HIS A 127 12.61 4.09 -19.89
CA HIS A 127 12.49 5.02 -18.78
C HIS A 127 12.60 4.26 -17.47
N ALA A 128 13.57 4.62 -16.64
CA ALA A 128 13.84 4.01 -15.35
C ALA A 128 13.70 5.06 -14.22
N PHE A 129 13.01 4.68 -13.14
CA PHE A 129 12.67 5.53 -12.00
C PHE A 129 13.18 4.91 -10.71
N ALA A 130 13.71 5.74 -9.82
CA ALA A 130 14.03 5.30 -8.46
C ALA A 130 12.75 5.29 -7.62
N MET A 131 12.43 4.14 -7.06
CA MET A 131 11.26 3.92 -6.23
C MET A 131 11.68 3.43 -4.84
N GLU A 132 10.86 3.68 -3.85
CA GLU A 132 11.01 3.12 -2.52
C GLU A 132 9.71 2.44 -2.09
N VAL A 133 9.84 1.24 -1.53
CA VAL A 133 8.75 0.54 -0.87
C VAL A 133 8.98 0.61 0.63
N LEU A 134 7.97 1.06 1.36
CA LEU A 134 8.02 1.18 2.82
C LEU A 134 6.69 0.78 3.45
N TRP A 135 6.71 0.47 4.74
CA TRP A 135 5.50 0.26 5.50
C TRP A 135 4.92 1.58 5.95
N ASP A 136 3.66 1.83 5.60
CA ASP A 136 2.91 2.99 6.11
C ASP A 136 2.23 2.60 7.43
N ALA A 137 2.74 3.13 8.52
CA ALA A 137 2.18 2.85 9.84
C ALA A 137 0.89 3.63 10.14
N SER A 138 0.64 4.73 9.42
CA SER A 138 -0.54 5.57 9.62
C SER A 138 -1.79 4.99 8.94
N ALA A 139 -1.58 4.27 7.83
CA ALA A 139 -2.60 3.54 7.10
C ALA A 139 -2.00 2.18 6.70
N PRO A 140 -2.01 1.19 7.62
CA PRO A 140 -1.20 -0.01 7.55
C PRO A 140 -1.29 -0.73 6.21
N ALA A 141 -0.26 -0.57 5.41
CA ALA A 141 -0.06 -1.23 4.12
C ALA A 141 1.36 -0.92 3.60
N LEU A 142 1.84 -1.66 2.62
CA LEU A 142 3.00 -1.26 1.86
C LEU A 142 2.64 -0.06 0.97
N LEU A 143 3.45 0.98 1.07
CA LEU A 143 3.43 2.16 0.22
C LEU A 143 4.62 2.10 -0.74
N VAL A 144 4.37 2.38 -2.01
CA VAL A 144 5.41 2.66 -2.98
C VAL A 144 5.43 4.14 -3.30
N ARG A 145 6.62 4.73 -3.35
CA ARG A 145 6.81 6.12 -3.75
C ARG A 145 8.00 6.27 -4.67
N GLU A 146 7.93 7.23 -5.58
CA GLU A 146 9.06 7.65 -6.39
C GLU A 146 10.03 8.48 -5.54
N ILE A 147 11.32 8.24 -5.70
CA ILE A 147 12.37 9.05 -5.09
C ILE A 147 12.72 10.16 -6.09
N ALA A 148 12.27 11.38 -5.83
CA ALA A 148 12.47 12.49 -6.75
C ALA A 148 13.96 12.79 -6.99
N ARG A 149 14.33 12.92 -8.26
CA ARG A 149 15.62 13.51 -8.67
C ARG A 149 15.68 15.01 -8.39
N ASN A 150 14.55 15.70 -8.54
CA ASN A 150 14.42 17.14 -8.32
C ASN A 150 13.14 17.42 -7.53
N LYS A 151 13.20 18.38 -6.61
CA LYS A 151 12.07 18.82 -5.76
C LYS A 151 10.84 19.36 -6.51
N ARG A 152 10.86 19.40 -7.85
CA ARG A 152 9.81 19.99 -8.70
C ARG A 152 8.93 18.97 -9.43
N GLU A 153 9.31 17.70 -9.44
CA GLU A 153 8.50 16.66 -10.06
C GLU A 153 7.57 16.05 -9.00
N GLY A 154 6.28 15.94 -9.32
CA GLY A 154 5.30 15.34 -8.43
C GLY A 154 5.71 13.93 -8.07
N LEU A 155 5.81 13.65 -6.77
CA LEU A 155 6.14 12.32 -6.28
C LEU A 155 4.96 11.40 -6.51
N GLN A 156 5.16 10.32 -7.27
CA GLN A 156 4.15 9.29 -7.45
C GLN A 156 4.05 8.42 -6.20
N PHE A 157 2.84 8.25 -5.70
CA PHE A 157 2.53 7.39 -4.57
C PHE A 157 1.55 6.32 -4.98
N GLY A 158 1.73 5.13 -4.47
CA GLY A 158 0.79 4.03 -4.66
C GLY A 158 0.78 3.09 -3.47
N LYS A 159 -0.32 2.38 -3.30
CA LYS A 159 -0.43 1.31 -2.30
C LYS A 159 -0.31 -0.04 -2.97
N ILE A 160 0.27 -0.99 -2.24
CA ILE A 160 0.50 -2.35 -2.71
C ILE A 160 -0.57 -3.27 -2.13
N TYR A 161 -1.25 -3.98 -2.99
CA TYR A 161 -2.24 -5.01 -2.67
C TYR A 161 -1.61 -6.37 -2.91
N ILE A 162 -1.67 -7.24 -1.91
CA ILE A 162 -1.10 -8.60 -1.98
C ILE A 162 -2.20 -9.62 -1.68
N PRO A 163 -3.03 -10.02 -2.67
CA PRO A 163 -4.07 -11.01 -2.45
C PRO A 163 -3.47 -12.34 -2.01
N ARG A 164 -4.06 -12.99 -1.01
CA ARG A 164 -3.53 -14.24 -0.44
C ARG A 164 -3.39 -15.36 -1.45
N ALA A 165 -4.36 -15.50 -2.34
CA ALA A 165 -4.44 -16.58 -3.33
C ALA A 165 -3.81 -16.22 -4.69
N SER A 166 -3.11 -15.09 -4.81
CA SER A 166 -2.52 -14.64 -6.07
C SER A 166 -1.01 -14.80 -6.08
N ALA A 167 -0.46 -15.23 -7.21
CA ALA A 167 0.97 -15.16 -7.49
C ALA A 167 1.43 -13.74 -7.86
N HIS A 168 0.52 -12.76 -7.86
CA HIS A 168 0.77 -11.39 -8.28
C HIS A 168 0.47 -10.42 -7.15
N ILE A 169 1.08 -9.25 -7.24
CA ILE A 169 0.78 -8.07 -6.45
C ILE A 169 0.25 -6.97 -7.36
N PHE A 170 -0.50 -6.04 -6.78
CA PHE A 170 -1.08 -4.91 -7.52
C PHE A 170 -0.61 -3.62 -6.86
N ILE A 171 -0.19 -2.66 -7.68
CA ILE A 171 0.14 -1.30 -7.24
C ILE A 171 -0.85 -0.36 -7.91
N LEU A 172 -1.62 0.35 -7.10
CA LEU A 172 -2.50 1.40 -7.58
C LEU A 172 -1.95 2.75 -7.14
N SER A 173 -1.68 3.61 -8.10
CA SER A 173 -1.31 5.00 -7.84
C SER A 173 -2.27 5.94 -8.56
N ASN A 174 -2.56 7.06 -7.90
CA ASN A 174 -3.36 8.14 -8.45
C ASN A 174 -2.62 9.45 -8.18
N GLU A 175 -2.20 10.12 -9.23
CA GLU A 175 -1.54 11.41 -9.19
C GLU A 175 -2.35 12.37 -10.04
N ASP A 176 -2.90 13.42 -9.42
CA ASP A 176 -3.71 14.46 -10.09
C ASP A 176 -4.81 13.89 -11.02
N GLY A 177 -5.43 12.77 -10.60
CA GLY A 177 -6.45 12.09 -11.39
C GLY A 177 -5.91 11.07 -12.41
N TRP A 178 -4.60 10.96 -12.58
CA TRP A 178 -3.97 9.97 -13.45
C TRP A 178 -3.80 8.64 -12.72
N LEU A 179 -4.65 7.69 -13.06
CA LEU A 179 -4.61 6.36 -12.50
C LEU A 179 -3.58 5.50 -13.20
N LYS A 180 -2.69 4.86 -12.42
CA LYS A 180 -1.78 3.82 -12.89
C LYS A 180 -2.08 2.54 -12.12
N ASN A 181 -2.27 1.46 -12.88
CA ASN A 181 -2.43 0.12 -12.32
C ASN A 181 -1.25 -0.73 -12.79
N VAL A 182 -0.47 -1.23 -11.84
CA VAL A 182 0.68 -2.09 -12.11
C VAL A 182 0.41 -3.45 -11.49
N ILE A 183 0.51 -4.51 -12.30
CA ILE A 183 0.37 -5.90 -11.88
C ILE A 183 1.74 -6.55 -12.03
N LEU A 184 2.34 -7.00 -10.93
CA LEU A 184 3.67 -7.61 -10.89
C LEU A 184 3.60 -9.03 -10.34
N SER A 185 4.52 -9.88 -10.74
CA SER A 185 4.81 -11.11 -10.01
C SER A 185 5.16 -10.81 -8.56
N ARG A 186 5.06 -11.80 -7.68
CA ARG A 186 5.69 -11.67 -6.37
C ARG A 186 7.20 -11.52 -6.53
N ILE A 187 7.84 -10.92 -5.50
CA ILE A 187 9.30 -10.76 -5.48
C ILE A 187 9.97 -12.14 -5.52
N ASP A 188 10.90 -12.32 -6.44
CA ASP A 188 11.65 -13.57 -6.62
C ASP A 188 12.91 -13.61 -5.74
N VAL A 189 13.64 -14.72 -5.79
CA VAL A 189 14.89 -14.91 -5.04
C VAL A 189 16.01 -13.93 -5.45
N TYR A 190 15.92 -13.37 -6.66
CA TYR A 190 16.82 -12.35 -7.16
C TYR A 190 16.35 -10.93 -6.86
N LYS A 191 15.30 -10.80 -6.03
CA LYS A 191 14.68 -9.52 -5.64
C LYS A 191 14.13 -8.73 -6.83
N ARG A 192 13.54 -9.43 -7.80
CA ARG A 192 12.95 -8.88 -9.03
C ARG A 192 11.45 -9.16 -9.09
N MET A 193 10.73 -8.23 -9.66
CA MET A 193 9.30 -8.34 -9.95
C MET A 193 9.07 -7.92 -11.41
N LYS A 194 8.23 -8.65 -12.14
CA LYS A 194 7.97 -8.46 -13.56
C LYS A 194 6.47 -8.48 -13.81
N GLY A 195 6.00 -7.67 -14.76
CA GLY A 195 4.58 -7.64 -15.08
C GLY A 195 4.19 -6.54 -16.06
N VAL A 196 2.98 -6.01 -15.90
CA VAL A 196 2.41 -5.02 -16.81
C VAL A 196 1.93 -3.78 -16.06
N MET A 197 1.99 -2.64 -16.73
CA MET A 197 1.37 -1.40 -16.30
C MET A 197 0.27 -1.00 -17.28
N LEU A 198 -0.87 -0.60 -16.74
CA LEU A 198 -1.98 0.03 -17.43
C LEU A 198 -2.05 1.50 -17.00
N THR A 199 -2.01 2.41 -17.96
CA THR A 199 -2.06 3.85 -17.69
C THR A 199 -2.48 4.63 -18.94
N MET A 200 -2.57 5.95 -18.82
CA MET A 200 -2.68 6.84 -19.96
C MET A 200 -1.28 7.24 -20.41
N GLY A 201 -0.95 7.02 -21.66
CA GLY A 201 0.35 7.35 -22.26
C GLY A 201 0.23 8.32 -23.41
N ASN A 202 1.21 9.19 -23.57
CA ASN A 202 1.34 10.06 -24.73
C ASN A 202 2.08 9.32 -25.87
N ALA A 203 1.43 8.26 -26.37
CA ALA A 203 1.98 7.40 -27.41
C ALA A 203 1.86 8.02 -28.82
N PHE A 204 0.88 8.92 -29.04
CA PHE A 204 0.57 9.48 -30.34
C PHE A 204 0.63 11.02 -30.27
N ALA A 205 1.80 11.60 -30.56
CA ALA A 205 2.02 13.05 -30.59
C ALA A 205 1.47 13.75 -29.32
N ASN A 206 0.35 14.45 -29.40
CA ASN A 206 -0.24 15.19 -28.28
C ASN A 206 -1.52 14.53 -27.74
N VAL A 207 -1.80 13.28 -28.11
CA VAL A 207 -3.00 12.57 -27.70
C VAL A 207 -2.62 11.53 -26.64
N TYR A 208 -3.24 11.64 -25.48
CA TYR A 208 -3.16 10.60 -24.44
C TYR A 208 -4.12 9.47 -24.78
N ALA A 209 -3.60 8.25 -24.76
CA ALA A 209 -4.38 7.04 -24.99
C ALA A 209 -4.13 6.02 -23.88
N PRO A 210 -5.07 5.11 -23.61
CA PRO A 210 -4.82 3.97 -22.73
C PRO A 210 -3.69 3.12 -23.31
N VAL A 211 -2.69 2.81 -22.49
CA VAL A 211 -1.56 1.97 -22.87
C VAL A 211 -1.37 0.85 -21.86
N ALA A 212 -0.99 -0.33 -22.38
CA ALA A 212 -0.52 -1.46 -21.60
C ALA A 212 0.91 -1.77 -22.02
N LEU A 213 1.84 -1.83 -21.06
CA LEU A 213 3.24 -2.04 -21.38
C LEU A 213 3.93 -2.92 -20.34
N PRO A 214 5.00 -3.66 -20.73
CA PRO A 214 5.78 -4.43 -19.79
C PRO A 214 6.50 -3.52 -18.80
N VAL A 215 6.63 -3.99 -17.57
CA VAL A 215 7.37 -3.29 -16.51
C VAL A 215 8.18 -4.27 -15.69
N ILE A 216 9.28 -3.77 -15.14
CA ILE A 216 10.09 -4.46 -14.16
C ILE A 216 10.28 -3.58 -12.93
N MET A 217 10.46 -4.22 -11.79
CA MET A 217 10.75 -3.54 -10.53
C MET A 217 11.81 -4.36 -9.78
N ASN A 218 13.06 -3.94 -9.89
CA ASN A 218 14.22 -4.65 -9.36
C ASN A 218 14.75 -3.95 -8.12
N LYS A 219 14.98 -4.70 -7.04
CA LYS A 219 15.48 -4.17 -5.76
C LYS A 219 16.99 -4.04 -5.77
N TYR A 220 17.48 -2.94 -5.18
CA TYR A 220 18.90 -2.64 -5.06
C TYR A 220 19.20 -2.08 -3.66
N ASP A 221 20.39 -2.34 -3.15
CA ASP A 221 20.86 -1.75 -1.90
C ASP A 221 21.14 -0.25 -2.05
N ALA A 222 21.67 0.14 -3.22
CA ALA A 222 21.89 1.53 -3.61
C ALA A 222 21.49 1.73 -5.08
N ILE A 223 20.99 2.92 -5.41
CA ILE A 223 20.61 3.31 -6.76
C ILE A 223 21.57 4.42 -7.19
N ASP A 224 22.30 4.17 -8.29
CA ASP A 224 23.16 5.13 -8.95
C ASP A 224 22.36 5.90 -10.02
N ASP A 225 22.76 7.14 -10.29
CA ASP A 225 22.16 7.98 -11.34
C ASP A 225 22.21 7.36 -12.74
N LYS A 226 23.19 6.49 -13.00
CA LYS A 226 23.31 5.73 -14.26
C LYS A 226 22.23 4.67 -14.45
N MET A 227 21.53 4.30 -13.37
CA MET A 227 20.47 3.28 -13.36
C MET A 227 19.10 3.86 -13.67
N ILE A 228 18.94 5.18 -13.67
CA ILE A 228 17.66 5.87 -13.76
C ILE A 228 17.67 6.96 -14.84
N GLY A 229 16.45 7.37 -15.27
CA GLY A 229 16.24 8.33 -16.35
C GLY A 229 15.99 7.64 -17.69
N GLU A 230 16.41 8.29 -18.77
CA GLU A 230 16.36 7.73 -20.12
C GLU A 230 17.57 6.83 -20.37
N ILE A 231 17.35 5.53 -20.45
CA ILE A 231 18.37 4.52 -20.71
C ILE A 231 18.30 4.16 -22.19
N LYS A 232 19.30 4.61 -22.95
CA LYS A 232 19.41 4.41 -24.40
C LYS A 232 20.17 3.12 -24.75
N PRO A 233 19.96 2.54 -25.96
CA PRO A 233 20.70 1.38 -26.43
C PRO A 233 22.22 1.54 -26.33
N GLY A 234 22.93 0.42 -26.14
CA GLY A 234 24.41 0.33 -26.18
C GLY A 234 25.08 0.18 -24.83
N GLY A 235 24.42 0.52 -23.71
CA GLY A 235 24.99 0.37 -22.36
C GLY A 235 24.63 -0.96 -21.68
N LYS A 236 25.37 -1.30 -20.62
CA LYS A 236 25.08 -2.49 -19.80
C LYS A 236 23.67 -2.42 -19.20
N MET A 237 23.31 -1.29 -18.61
CA MET A 237 21.99 -1.12 -17.98
C MET A 237 20.84 -1.28 -19.00
N TYR A 238 21.01 -0.79 -20.22
CA TYR A 238 20.04 -1.01 -21.28
C TYR A 238 19.83 -2.50 -21.56
N ARG A 239 20.92 -3.26 -21.68
CA ARG A 239 20.87 -4.70 -21.93
C ARG A 239 20.15 -5.43 -20.80
N ASP A 240 20.57 -5.18 -19.57
CA ASP A 240 19.99 -5.82 -18.40
C ASP A 240 18.46 -5.55 -18.28
N TYR A 241 18.04 -4.30 -18.50
CA TYR A 241 16.63 -3.95 -18.43
C TYR A 241 15.83 -4.45 -19.64
N SER A 242 16.38 -4.39 -20.85
CA SER A 242 15.70 -4.88 -22.05
C SER A 242 15.48 -6.39 -21.99
N GLU A 243 16.45 -7.17 -21.49
CA GLU A 243 16.30 -8.60 -21.26
C GLU A 243 15.21 -8.91 -20.23
N ASP A 244 15.17 -8.16 -19.12
CA ASP A 244 14.13 -8.33 -18.10
C ASP A 244 12.75 -7.93 -18.62
N LEU A 245 12.62 -6.84 -19.39
CA LEU A 245 11.38 -6.41 -20.02
C LEU A 245 10.88 -7.42 -21.07
N ALA A 246 11.76 -7.91 -21.93
CA ALA A 246 11.45 -8.94 -22.91
C ALA A 246 10.97 -10.24 -22.23
N ALA A 247 11.54 -10.59 -21.09
CA ALA A 247 11.13 -11.76 -20.32
C ALA A 247 9.67 -11.67 -19.81
N VAL A 248 9.08 -10.49 -19.71
CA VAL A 248 7.68 -10.33 -19.26
C VAL A 248 6.74 -11.10 -20.18
N GLU A 249 6.90 -10.96 -21.49
CA GLU A 249 6.08 -11.67 -22.48
C GLU A 249 6.60 -13.08 -22.75
N GLN A 250 7.90 -13.23 -23.01
CA GLN A 250 8.52 -14.51 -23.38
C GLN A 250 8.39 -15.59 -22.29
N ARG A 251 8.41 -15.21 -21.01
CA ARG A 251 8.27 -16.13 -19.88
C ARG A 251 6.86 -16.13 -19.27
N GLN A 252 5.88 -15.60 -19.97
CA GLN A 252 4.47 -15.59 -19.60
C GLN A 252 4.15 -14.91 -18.26
N TYR A 253 4.94 -13.92 -17.85
CA TYR A 253 4.53 -13.03 -16.74
C TYR A 253 3.33 -12.18 -17.12
N ALA A 254 3.16 -11.89 -18.43
CA ALA A 254 2.00 -11.27 -19.00
C ALA A 254 1.73 -11.86 -20.41
N LYS A 255 0.45 -11.91 -20.81
CA LYS A 255 0.05 -12.39 -22.10
C LYS A 255 -0.99 -11.44 -22.71
N TRP A 256 -0.72 -11.02 -23.93
CA TRP A 256 -1.72 -10.32 -24.72
C TRP A 256 -2.70 -11.32 -25.35
N ILE A 257 -3.99 -11.13 -25.10
CA ILE A 257 -5.06 -11.94 -25.68
C ILE A 257 -5.92 -11.03 -26.55
N GLY A 258 -5.80 -11.17 -27.85
CA GLY A 258 -6.56 -10.40 -28.84
C GLY A 258 -7.47 -11.31 -29.68
N ILE A 259 -8.47 -10.71 -30.34
CA ILE A 259 -9.28 -11.38 -31.33
C ILE A 259 -8.43 -11.57 -32.61
N LYS A 260 -8.25 -12.80 -33.05
CA LYS A 260 -7.63 -13.05 -34.37
C LYS A 260 -8.65 -12.67 -35.45
N PRO A 261 -8.27 -11.83 -36.41
CA PRO A 261 -9.17 -11.57 -37.54
C PRO A 261 -9.50 -12.90 -38.26
N PRO A 262 -10.70 -13.07 -38.79
CA PRO A 262 -11.04 -14.22 -39.60
C PRO A 262 -10.06 -14.30 -40.78
N LYS A 263 -9.62 -15.52 -41.12
CA LYS A 263 -8.75 -15.78 -42.27
C LYS A 263 -9.48 -15.52 -43.56
#